data_b989435022b39a7ea821fd34c456de4f
#
_entry.id   b989435022b39a7ea821fd34c456de4f
#
_cell.length_a   1.000
_cell.length_b   1.000
_cell.length_c   1.000
_cell.angle_alpha   90.00
_cell.angle_beta   90.00
_cell.angle_gamma   90.00
#
_symmetry.space_group_name_H-M   'P 1'
#
loop_
_entity.id
_entity.type
_entity.pdbx_description
1 polymer ?
#
loop_
_entity_poly.entity_id
_entity_poly.type
_entity_poly.pdbx_seq_one_letter_code
_entity_poly.pdbx_strand_id
1 'polypeptide(L)'
;DYIGGAANDDLSAAKVESRAIDLKNGHAVIEGKAPWGRPIARTIPSWGEDGAADIRAARAELEARLGVEKAHRIADGDRNMGIFPSLVINDIMAITIRTFHPVSSGLIHVNAWAMGPVGEPRIQRKRRLDNFLEFLGPGGFATPDDVEALESAHRGYGNAKFAPWNDISRGLLKDQPTNFDEEQMRCFWREWARRMEDQ
;
A
#
# COMPACT_ATOMS: atom_id res chain seq x y z
N ASP A 1 11.45 -14.26 -9.45
CA ASP A 1 10.29 -15.17 -9.59
C ASP A 1 9.08 -14.78 -8.74
N TYR A 2 9.22 -13.82 -7.83
CA TYR A 2 8.13 -13.32 -7.01
C TYR A 2 7.06 -12.60 -7.87
N ILE A 3 7.51 -11.93 -8.91
CA ILE A 3 6.66 -11.32 -9.94
C ILE A 3 6.34 -12.31 -11.06
N GLY A 4 7.11 -13.38 -11.19
CA GLY A 4 6.98 -14.38 -12.27
C GLY A 4 5.65 -15.15 -12.26
N GLY A 5 5.00 -15.31 -11.12
CA GLY A 5 3.65 -15.87 -11.03
C GLY A 5 2.56 -14.92 -11.56
N ALA A 6 2.82 -13.62 -11.54
CA ALA A 6 1.94 -12.60 -12.10
C ALA A 6 2.31 -12.22 -13.55
N ALA A 7 3.48 -12.65 -14.04
CA ALA A 7 3.98 -12.27 -15.38
C ALA A 7 3.17 -12.87 -16.54
N ASN A 8 2.33 -13.87 -16.26
CA ASN A 8 1.39 -14.40 -17.26
C ASN A 8 0.02 -13.72 -17.22
N ASP A 9 -0.28 -12.98 -16.15
CA ASP A 9 -1.40 -12.06 -16.15
C ASP A 9 -0.83 -10.72 -16.68
N ASP A 10 -1.25 -10.34 -17.87
CA ASP A 10 -0.85 -9.08 -18.49
C ASP A 10 -1.20 -7.90 -17.56
N LEU A 11 -0.24 -7.50 -16.73
CA LEU A 11 -0.37 -6.38 -15.81
C LEU A 11 -0.62 -5.06 -16.55
N SER A 12 -0.28 -5.01 -17.86
CA SER A 12 -0.52 -3.86 -18.72
C SER A 12 -1.96 -3.81 -19.24
N ALA A 13 -2.61 -4.97 -19.37
CA ALA A 13 -3.99 -5.08 -19.84
C ALA A 13 -5.01 -5.06 -18.68
N ALA A 14 -4.59 -5.35 -17.45
CA ALA A 14 -5.46 -5.18 -16.31
C ALA A 14 -5.70 -3.67 -16.13
N LYS A 15 -6.83 -3.17 -16.60
CA LYS A 15 -7.43 -1.95 -16.06
C LYS A 15 -7.67 -2.24 -14.59
N VAL A 16 -6.66 -1.95 -13.77
CA VAL A 16 -6.75 -2.11 -12.32
C VAL A 16 -7.85 -1.16 -11.89
N GLU A 17 -9.04 -1.70 -11.62
CA GLU A 17 -10.09 -0.93 -10.99
C GLU A 17 -9.52 -0.42 -9.68
N SER A 18 -9.28 0.85 -9.62
CA SER A 18 -8.71 1.50 -8.44
C SER A 18 -9.39 2.82 -8.20
N ARG A 19 -9.35 3.26 -6.96
CA ARG A 19 -9.88 4.56 -6.55
C ARG A 19 -9.04 5.16 -5.44
N ALA A 20 -8.91 6.47 -5.48
CA ALA A 20 -8.37 7.27 -4.40
C ALA A 20 -9.54 7.95 -3.68
N ILE A 21 -9.63 7.78 -2.37
CA ILE A 21 -10.76 8.23 -1.55
C ILE A 21 -10.24 9.21 -0.50
N ASP A 22 -10.82 10.39 -0.47
CA ASP A 22 -10.65 11.36 0.60
C ASP A 22 -11.48 10.93 1.83
N LEU A 23 -10.81 10.57 2.91
CA LEU A 23 -11.42 10.20 4.19
C LEU A 23 -11.60 11.41 5.13
N LYS A 24 -11.29 12.62 4.64
CA LYS A 24 -11.29 13.91 5.37
C LYS A 24 -10.13 14.02 6.35
N ASN A 25 -9.93 15.24 6.88
CA ASN A 25 -8.90 15.57 7.86
C ASN A 25 -7.47 15.14 7.45
N GLY A 26 -7.17 15.18 6.15
CA GLY A 26 -5.88 14.76 5.60
C GLY A 26 -5.69 13.25 5.46
N HIS A 27 -6.69 12.46 5.82
CA HIS A 27 -6.65 11.02 5.66
C HIS A 27 -7.11 10.63 4.26
N ALA A 28 -6.45 9.66 3.67
CA ALA A 28 -6.81 9.15 2.35
C ALA A 28 -6.55 7.65 2.24
N VAL A 29 -7.28 6.97 1.37
CA VAL A 29 -7.01 5.58 1.03
C VAL A 29 -7.01 5.40 -0.48
N ILE A 30 -6.04 4.64 -0.96
CA ILE A 30 -6.02 4.09 -2.30
C ILE A 30 -6.46 2.65 -2.19
N GLU A 31 -7.54 2.30 -2.88
CA GLU A 31 -7.99 0.90 -3.05
C GLU A 31 -7.76 0.47 -4.48
N GLY A 32 -7.29 -0.75 -4.68
CA GLY A 32 -7.11 -1.35 -5.99
C GLY A 32 -7.39 -2.84 -5.97
N LYS A 33 -7.54 -3.43 -7.15
CA LYS A 33 -7.52 -4.88 -7.33
C LYS A 33 -6.12 -5.23 -7.82
N ALA A 34 -5.33 -5.84 -6.96
CA ALA A 34 -3.98 -6.21 -7.30
C ALA A 34 -3.78 -7.73 -7.30
N PRO A 35 -3.00 -8.25 -8.25
CA PRO A 35 -2.72 -9.68 -8.35
C PRO A 35 -1.63 -10.16 -7.36
N TRP A 36 -1.43 -9.46 -6.25
CA TRP A 36 -0.38 -9.75 -5.28
C TRP A 36 -0.69 -10.99 -4.45
N GLY A 37 0.31 -11.84 -4.25
CA GLY A 37 0.20 -13.00 -3.40
C GLY A 37 0.07 -12.62 -1.93
N ARG A 38 -0.97 -13.13 -1.27
CA ARG A 38 -1.22 -12.97 0.16
C ARG A 38 -1.87 -14.23 0.73
N PRO A 39 -1.73 -14.50 2.05
CA PRO A 39 -2.32 -15.69 2.66
C PRO A 39 -3.83 -15.85 2.54
N ILE A 40 -4.56 -14.82 2.17
CA ILE A 40 -6.03 -14.83 1.99
C ILE A 40 -6.49 -14.48 0.58
N ALA A 41 -5.56 -14.19 -0.33
CA ALA A 41 -5.86 -13.71 -1.68
C ALA A 41 -5.47 -14.73 -2.75
N ARG A 42 -4.28 -14.57 -3.31
CA ARG A 42 -3.74 -15.43 -4.34
C ARG A 42 -2.54 -16.21 -3.84
N THR A 43 -2.44 -17.42 -4.28
CA THR A 43 -1.21 -18.20 -4.09
C THR A 43 -0.13 -17.71 -5.04
N ILE A 44 1.12 -17.91 -4.65
CA ILE A 44 2.28 -17.80 -5.54
C ILE A 44 2.85 -19.21 -5.78
N PRO A 45 3.45 -19.47 -6.96
CA PRO A 45 3.92 -20.81 -7.31
C PRO A 45 4.87 -21.45 -6.29
N SER A 46 5.73 -20.65 -5.64
CA SER A 46 6.67 -21.12 -4.62
C SER A 46 6.02 -21.73 -3.37
N TRP A 47 4.72 -21.49 -3.13
CA TRP A 47 4.00 -22.07 -2.00
C TRP A 47 3.46 -23.47 -2.27
N GLY A 48 3.47 -23.91 -3.55
CA GLY A 48 3.00 -25.23 -3.94
C GLY A 48 1.51 -25.46 -3.70
N GLU A 49 1.09 -26.73 -3.82
CA GLU A 49 -0.32 -27.12 -3.64
C GLU A 49 -0.80 -26.95 -2.20
N ASP A 50 0.04 -27.20 -1.21
CA ASP A 50 -0.30 -26.99 0.20
C ASP A 50 -0.64 -25.52 0.48
N GLY A 51 0.14 -24.59 -0.11
CA GLY A 51 -0.14 -23.17 -0.01
C GLY A 51 -1.44 -22.78 -0.71
N ALA A 52 -1.72 -23.36 -1.86
CA ALA A 52 -2.96 -23.14 -2.57
C ALA A 52 -4.18 -23.66 -1.79
N ALA A 53 -4.04 -24.84 -1.15
CA ALA A 53 -5.08 -25.42 -0.31
C ALA A 53 -5.37 -24.54 0.93
N ASP A 54 -4.34 -24.04 1.59
CA ASP A 54 -4.48 -23.14 2.75
C ASP A 54 -5.22 -21.85 2.37
N ILE A 55 -4.91 -21.27 1.21
CA ILE A 55 -5.59 -20.07 0.74
C ILE A 55 -7.05 -20.34 0.42
N ARG A 56 -7.36 -21.46 -0.25
CA ARG A 56 -8.75 -21.88 -0.51
C ARG A 56 -9.53 -22.02 0.79
N ALA A 57 -8.95 -22.66 1.80
CA ALA A 57 -9.57 -22.83 3.11
C ALA A 57 -9.81 -21.49 3.82
N ALA A 58 -8.83 -20.61 3.84
CA ALA A 58 -8.95 -19.28 4.43
C ALA A 58 -10.02 -18.42 3.73
N ARG A 59 -10.12 -18.51 2.41
CA ARG A 59 -11.17 -17.81 1.64
C ARG A 59 -12.56 -18.37 1.95
N ALA A 60 -12.71 -19.68 1.99
CA ALA A 60 -14.00 -20.31 2.33
C ALA A 60 -14.47 -19.90 3.74
N GLU A 61 -13.57 -19.87 4.73
CA GLU A 61 -13.87 -19.37 6.08
C GLU A 61 -14.29 -17.89 6.06
N LEU A 62 -13.58 -17.05 5.31
CA LEU A 62 -13.87 -15.63 5.19
C LEU A 62 -15.26 -15.41 4.55
N GLU A 63 -15.58 -16.15 3.49
CA GLU A 63 -16.88 -16.10 2.82
C GLU A 63 -18.02 -16.55 3.71
N ALA A 64 -17.82 -17.64 4.47
CA ALA A 64 -18.81 -18.13 5.41
C ALA A 64 -19.11 -17.12 6.54
N ARG A 65 -18.09 -16.37 6.98
CA ARG A 65 -18.19 -15.41 8.07
C ARG A 65 -18.73 -14.04 7.64
N LEU A 66 -18.36 -13.56 6.48
CA LEU A 66 -18.62 -12.17 6.05
C LEU A 66 -19.53 -12.05 4.83
N GLY A 67 -19.85 -13.16 4.18
CA GLY A 67 -20.49 -13.21 2.88
C GLY A 67 -19.51 -12.98 1.72
N VAL A 68 -19.89 -13.44 0.54
CA VAL A 68 -19.03 -13.51 -0.65
C VAL A 68 -18.51 -12.12 -1.05
N GLU A 69 -19.36 -11.11 -1.10
CA GLU A 69 -18.99 -9.77 -1.55
C GLU A 69 -17.91 -9.13 -0.67
N LYS A 70 -18.09 -9.18 0.67
CA LYS A 70 -17.09 -8.64 1.60
C LYS A 70 -15.80 -9.44 1.61
N ALA A 71 -15.90 -10.77 1.48
CA ALA A 71 -14.75 -11.63 1.39
C ALA A 71 -13.90 -11.32 0.15
N HIS A 72 -14.52 -11.15 -1.01
CA HIS A 72 -13.85 -10.74 -2.24
C HIS A 72 -13.18 -9.37 -2.09
N ARG A 73 -13.90 -8.38 -1.54
CA ARG A 73 -13.32 -7.05 -1.32
C ARG A 73 -12.08 -7.09 -0.44
N ILE A 74 -12.07 -7.94 0.58
CA ILE A 74 -10.91 -8.09 1.49
C ILE A 74 -9.77 -8.84 0.81
N ALA A 75 -10.08 -9.98 0.17
CA ALA A 75 -9.07 -10.88 -0.35
C ALA A 75 -8.45 -10.40 -1.68
N ASP A 76 -9.24 -9.83 -2.58
CA ASP A 76 -8.83 -9.48 -3.93
C ASP A 76 -8.41 -8.01 -4.07
N GLY A 77 -8.67 -7.19 -3.05
CA GLY A 77 -8.28 -5.78 -3.03
C GLY A 77 -6.97 -5.55 -2.27
N ASP A 78 -6.22 -4.57 -2.69
CA ASP A 78 -5.13 -3.98 -1.93
C ASP A 78 -5.51 -2.58 -1.44
N ARG A 79 -4.82 -2.12 -0.40
CA ARG A 79 -5.08 -0.82 0.18
C ARG A 79 -3.80 -0.19 0.68
N ASN A 80 -3.67 1.10 0.38
CA ASN A 80 -2.71 1.98 1.01
C ASN A 80 -3.47 3.13 1.67
N MET A 81 -3.41 3.21 2.98
CA MET A 81 -4.10 4.24 3.76
C MET A 81 -3.10 5.17 4.41
N GLY A 82 -3.19 6.44 4.08
CA GLY A 82 -2.49 7.51 4.77
C GLY A 82 -3.37 8.09 5.89
N ILE A 83 -2.84 8.13 7.10
CA ILE A 83 -3.47 8.76 8.26
C ILE A 83 -2.60 9.95 8.65
N PHE A 84 -3.12 11.14 8.40
CA PHE A 84 -2.43 12.40 8.69
C PHE A 84 -2.00 12.49 10.18
N PRO A 85 -0.84 12.97 10.51
CA PRO A 85 0.18 13.46 9.58
C PRO A 85 1.25 12.42 9.18
N SER A 86 1.40 11.29 9.87
CA SER A 86 2.62 10.50 9.79
C SER A 86 2.44 8.98 9.92
N LEU A 87 1.22 8.47 9.74
CA LEU A 87 0.92 7.05 9.83
C LEU A 87 0.46 6.52 8.47
N VAL A 88 1.00 5.38 8.07
CA VAL A 88 0.56 4.65 6.87
C VAL A 88 0.24 3.21 7.23
N ILE A 89 -0.88 2.72 6.74
CA ILE A 89 -1.26 1.31 6.81
C ILE A 89 -1.30 0.77 5.40
N ASN A 90 -0.45 -0.22 5.12
CA ASN A 90 -0.43 -0.91 3.84
C ASN A 90 -1.05 -2.29 3.98
N ASP A 91 -1.90 -2.67 3.04
CA ASP A 91 -2.42 -4.02 2.86
C ASP A 91 -2.20 -4.41 1.39
N ILE A 92 -0.97 -4.74 1.04
CA ILE A 92 -0.55 -5.19 -0.30
C ILE A 92 -0.07 -6.64 -0.20
N MET A 93 1.20 -6.86 0.12
CA MET A 93 1.80 -8.20 0.25
C MET A 93 1.67 -8.73 1.68
N ALA A 94 1.64 -7.83 2.63
CA ALA A 94 1.38 -8.07 4.04
C ALA A 94 0.71 -6.83 4.62
N ILE A 95 0.01 -6.99 5.75
CA ILE A 95 -0.51 -5.83 6.46
C ILE A 95 0.64 -5.25 7.27
N THR A 96 0.98 -4.00 6.96
CA THR A 96 2.02 -3.27 7.68
C THR A 96 1.50 -1.95 8.22
N ILE A 97 2.04 -1.56 9.36
CA ILE A 97 1.88 -0.22 9.92
C ILE A 97 3.23 0.46 9.83
N ARG A 98 3.26 1.67 9.29
CA ARG A 98 4.47 2.49 9.20
C ARG A 98 4.24 3.84 9.84
N THR A 99 5.22 4.31 10.60
CA THR A 99 5.23 5.68 11.13
C THR A 99 6.44 6.42 10.60
N PHE A 100 6.24 7.69 10.29
CA PHE A 100 7.25 8.58 9.75
C PHE A 100 7.50 9.70 10.74
N HIS A 101 8.67 9.71 11.37
CA HIS A 101 9.05 10.70 12.36
C HIS A 101 10.14 11.61 11.81
N PRO A 102 9.83 12.86 11.45
CA PRO A 102 10.83 13.81 11.00
C PRO A 102 11.78 14.13 12.19
N VAL A 103 13.06 13.99 11.95
CA VAL A 103 14.15 14.30 12.91
C VAL A 103 14.78 15.64 12.58
N SER A 104 14.97 15.90 11.28
CA SER A 104 15.44 17.16 10.74
C SER A 104 14.90 17.36 9.32
N SER A 105 15.24 18.46 8.68
CA SER A 105 14.84 18.72 7.29
C SER A 105 15.35 17.67 6.29
N GLY A 106 16.42 16.95 6.62
CA GLY A 106 17.01 15.93 5.75
C GLY A 106 16.98 14.52 6.34
N LEU A 107 16.27 14.28 7.44
CA LEU A 107 16.25 12.97 8.10
C LEU A 107 14.87 12.63 8.65
N ILE A 108 14.38 11.47 8.25
CA ILE A 108 13.14 10.86 8.75
C ILE A 108 13.46 9.48 9.32
N HIS A 109 12.97 9.19 10.52
CA HIS A 109 12.94 7.82 11.04
C HIS A 109 11.64 7.14 10.61
N VAL A 110 11.77 6.01 9.95
CA VAL A 110 10.64 5.17 9.54
C VAL A 110 10.64 3.89 10.37
N ASN A 111 9.55 3.65 11.09
CA ASN A 111 9.32 2.36 11.75
C ASN A 111 8.26 1.59 10.97
N ALA A 112 8.48 0.29 10.80
CA ALA A 112 7.55 -0.59 10.12
C ALA A 112 7.29 -1.86 10.95
N TRP A 113 6.02 -2.21 11.10
CA TRP A 113 5.58 -3.43 11.77
C TRP A 113 4.76 -4.29 10.82
N ALA A 114 5.12 -5.58 10.70
CA ALA A 114 4.30 -6.57 10.00
C ALA A 114 3.23 -7.09 10.96
N MET A 115 1.97 -6.86 10.61
CA MET A 115 0.82 -7.31 11.39
C MET A 115 0.40 -8.73 11.03
N GLY A 116 -0.15 -9.46 11.98
CA GLY A 116 -0.68 -10.80 11.75
C GLY A 116 -1.73 -11.17 12.77
N PRO A 117 -2.62 -12.13 12.45
CA PRO A 117 -3.64 -12.61 13.37
C PRO A 117 -3.04 -13.27 14.62
N VAL A 118 -3.70 -13.07 15.75
CA VAL A 118 -3.40 -13.84 16.95
C VAL A 118 -3.83 -15.29 16.70
N GLY A 119 -2.95 -16.24 17.04
CA GLY A 119 -3.22 -17.66 16.80
C GLY A 119 -2.97 -18.13 15.36
N GLU A 120 -2.38 -17.30 14.51
CA GLU A 120 -1.99 -17.65 13.15
C GLU A 120 -1.16 -18.95 13.11
N PRO A 121 -1.50 -19.93 12.25
CA PRO A 121 -0.70 -21.14 12.07
C PRO A 121 0.74 -20.83 11.68
N ARG A 122 1.69 -21.60 12.21
CA ARG A 122 3.13 -21.35 12.00
C ARG A 122 3.53 -21.25 10.53
N ILE A 123 2.93 -22.06 9.67
CA ILE A 123 3.24 -22.05 8.24
C ILE A 123 2.71 -20.77 7.56
N GLN A 124 1.52 -20.29 7.92
CA GLN A 124 0.96 -19.06 7.40
C GLN A 124 1.77 -17.85 7.91
N ARG A 125 2.17 -17.87 9.18
CA ARG A 125 3.07 -16.84 9.74
C ARG A 125 4.39 -16.77 8.97
N LYS A 126 4.99 -17.92 8.68
CA LYS A 126 6.23 -17.97 7.89
C LYS A 126 6.03 -17.32 6.52
N ARG A 127 5.00 -17.75 5.78
CA ARG A 127 4.70 -17.18 4.43
C ARG A 127 4.48 -15.68 4.47
N ARG A 128 3.71 -15.20 5.46
CA ARG A 128 3.45 -13.78 5.63
C ARG A 128 4.73 -12.98 5.93
N LEU A 129 5.59 -13.50 6.78
CA LEU A 129 6.86 -12.83 7.10
C LEU A 129 7.85 -12.89 5.94
N ASP A 130 7.91 -14.00 5.21
CA ASP A 130 8.71 -14.10 3.99
C ASP A 130 8.25 -13.05 2.97
N ASN A 131 6.94 -12.96 2.69
CA ASN A 131 6.37 -11.92 1.82
C ASN A 131 6.71 -10.51 2.27
N PHE A 132 6.60 -10.24 3.57
CA PHE A 132 6.96 -8.93 4.12
C PHE A 132 8.43 -8.62 3.89
N LEU A 133 9.32 -9.56 4.21
CA LEU A 133 10.77 -9.33 4.07
C LEU A 133 11.19 -9.18 2.60
N GLU A 134 10.64 -9.99 1.71
CA GLU A 134 10.98 -9.95 0.29
C GLU A 134 10.49 -8.69 -0.42
N PHE A 135 9.37 -8.12 0.01
CA PHE A 135 8.80 -6.95 -0.64
C PHE A 135 9.05 -5.65 0.13
N LEU A 136 8.71 -5.62 1.41
CA LEU A 136 8.70 -4.42 2.25
C LEU A 136 9.82 -4.40 3.31
N GLY A 137 10.65 -5.44 3.36
CA GLY A 137 11.82 -5.48 4.24
C GLY A 137 12.89 -4.46 3.81
N PRO A 138 13.87 -4.16 4.67
CA PRO A 138 14.93 -3.18 4.36
C PRO A 138 15.73 -3.49 3.10
N GLY A 139 15.95 -4.78 2.82
CA GLY A 139 16.58 -5.28 1.58
C GLY A 139 15.57 -5.92 0.62
N GLY A 140 14.30 -5.60 0.75
CA GLY A 140 13.25 -6.15 -0.10
C GLY A 140 13.19 -5.47 -1.48
N PHE A 141 12.25 -5.91 -2.28
CA PHE A 141 12.10 -5.42 -3.64
C PHE A 141 11.67 -3.95 -3.72
N ALA A 142 10.76 -3.50 -2.84
CA ALA A 142 10.18 -2.17 -2.94
C ALA A 142 10.84 -1.12 -2.02
N THR A 143 11.29 -1.49 -0.85
CA THR A 143 11.79 -0.52 0.14
C THR A 143 13.04 0.24 -0.30
N PRO A 144 14.06 -0.37 -0.93
CA PRO A 144 15.20 0.38 -1.45
C PRO A 144 14.83 1.40 -2.52
N ASP A 145 13.88 1.07 -3.39
CA ASP A 145 13.39 1.99 -4.42
C ASP A 145 12.62 3.17 -3.80
N ASP A 146 11.80 2.92 -2.77
CA ASP A 146 11.13 3.96 -2.00
C ASP A 146 12.14 4.92 -1.35
N VAL A 147 13.22 4.39 -0.77
CA VAL A 147 14.28 5.21 -0.15
C VAL A 147 14.96 6.10 -1.19
N GLU A 148 15.39 5.53 -2.32
CA GLU A 148 16.01 6.32 -3.39
C GLU A 148 15.05 7.38 -3.96
N ALA A 149 13.78 7.05 -4.12
CA ALA A 149 12.78 8.01 -4.57
C ALA A 149 12.61 9.18 -3.60
N LEU A 150 12.55 8.90 -2.29
CA LEU A 150 12.45 9.94 -1.25
C LEU A 150 13.70 10.83 -1.20
N GLU A 151 14.89 10.23 -1.29
CA GLU A 151 16.16 10.98 -1.31
C GLU A 151 16.28 11.83 -2.58
N SER A 152 15.89 11.30 -3.74
CA SER A 152 15.88 12.04 -5.00
C SER A 152 14.89 13.21 -4.97
N ALA A 153 13.69 12.99 -4.44
CA ALA A 153 12.71 14.05 -4.24
C ALA A 153 13.26 15.16 -3.31
N HIS A 154 13.89 14.77 -2.20
CA HIS A 154 14.51 15.73 -1.29
C HIS A 154 15.60 16.55 -1.96
N ARG A 155 16.48 15.92 -2.75
CA ARG A 155 17.48 16.65 -3.57
C ARG A 155 16.81 17.60 -4.55
N GLY A 156 15.70 17.22 -5.17
CA GLY A 156 14.91 18.05 -6.08
C GLY A 156 14.35 19.31 -5.41
N TYR A 157 13.87 19.19 -4.18
CA TYR A 157 13.35 20.35 -3.42
C TYR A 157 14.42 21.41 -3.12
N GLY A 158 15.71 21.05 -3.13
CA GLY A 158 16.82 22.02 -3.07
C GLY A 158 16.81 23.04 -4.21
N ASN A 159 16.11 22.75 -5.30
CA ASN A 159 15.96 23.65 -6.47
C ASN A 159 14.70 24.53 -6.41
N ALA A 160 14.12 24.75 -5.24
CA ALA A 160 12.89 25.55 -5.08
C ALA A 160 12.95 26.96 -5.69
N LYS A 161 14.13 27.51 -5.92
CA LYS A 161 14.31 28.76 -6.66
C LYS A 161 13.81 28.69 -8.11
N PHE A 162 13.96 27.53 -8.75
CA PHE A 162 13.64 27.30 -10.15
C PHE A 162 12.32 26.57 -10.36
N ALA A 163 11.95 25.71 -9.39
CA ALA A 163 10.73 24.91 -9.39
C ALA A 163 10.08 24.99 -8.00
N PRO A 164 9.43 26.12 -7.67
CA PRO A 164 8.89 26.34 -6.32
C PRO A 164 7.63 25.52 -6.00
N TRP A 165 7.00 24.93 -7.00
CA TRP A 165 5.73 24.24 -6.87
C TRP A 165 5.78 22.83 -7.45
N ASN A 166 5.15 21.89 -6.77
CA ASN A 166 4.83 20.58 -7.33
C ASN A 166 3.45 20.63 -7.98
N ASP A 167 3.36 20.10 -9.19
CA ASP A 167 2.06 19.89 -9.83
C ASP A 167 1.41 18.62 -9.27
N ILE A 168 0.30 18.79 -8.56
CA ILE A 168 -0.55 17.71 -8.02
C ILE A 168 -1.97 17.81 -8.58
N SER A 169 -2.10 18.31 -9.82
CA SER A 169 -3.39 18.54 -10.46
C SER A 169 -3.99 17.31 -11.15
N ARG A 170 -3.20 16.24 -11.34
CA ARG A 170 -3.67 15.06 -12.04
C ARG A 170 -4.93 14.50 -11.38
N GLY A 171 -6.00 14.33 -12.18
CA GLY A 171 -7.29 13.84 -11.70
C GLY A 171 -8.12 14.86 -10.91
N LEU A 172 -7.74 16.13 -10.84
CA LEU A 172 -8.46 17.17 -10.11
C LEU A 172 -9.93 17.33 -10.55
N LEU A 173 -10.19 17.14 -11.83
CA LEU A 173 -11.53 17.30 -12.41
C LEU A 173 -12.30 15.97 -12.53
N LYS A 174 -11.79 14.87 -11.98
CA LYS A 174 -12.48 13.58 -11.99
C LYS A 174 -13.40 13.45 -10.80
N ASP A 175 -14.63 13.00 -11.04
CA ASP A 175 -15.58 12.64 -9.98
C ASP A 175 -15.11 11.44 -9.15
N GLN A 176 -14.37 10.52 -9.81
CA GLN A 176 -13.82 9.33 -9.18
C GLN A 176 -12.32 9.21 -9.51
N PRO A 177 -11.45 9.83 -8.72
CA PRO A 177 -10.01 9.70 -8.87
C PRO A 177 -9.56 8.25 -8.64
N THR A 178 -8.53 7.83 -9.37
CA THR A 178 -7.91 6.51 -9.29
C THR A 178 -6.59 6.57 -8.52
N ASN A 179 -5.92 5.43 -8.34
CA ASN A 179 -4.57 5.39 -7.75
C ASN A 179 -3.50 6.09 -8.62
N PHE A 180 -3.79 6.34 -9.90
CA PHE A 180 -2.92 7.10 -10.81
C PHE A 180 -3.13 8.61 -10.73
N ASP A 181 -4.14 9.04 -9.99
CA ASP A 181 -4.44 10.44 -9.74
C ASP A 181 -3.86 10.89 -8.40
N GLU A 182 -3.84 12.18 -8.13
CA GLU A 182 -3.12 12.73 -6.97
C GLU A 182 -4.05 13.19 -5.84
N GLU A 183 -5.24 12.61 -5.73
CA GLU A 183 -6.21 12.99 -4.70
C GLU A 183 -5.68 12.75 -3.29
N GLN A 184 -4.98 11.65 -3.06
CA GLN A 184 -4.38 11.34 -1.77
C GLN A 184 -3.35 12.38 -1.32
N MET A 185 -2.59 12.95 -2.26
CA MET A 185 -1.64 14.03 -1.98
C MET A 185 -2.37 15.34 -1.69
N ARG A 186 -3.41 15.65 -2.48
CA ARG A 186 -4.23 16.83 -2.25
C ARG A 186 -4.94 16.80 -0.90
N CYS A 187 -5.45 15.64 -0.47
CA CYS A 187 -6.04 15.45 0.86
C CYS A 187 -5.08 15.86 1.96
N PHE A 188 -3.85 15.35 1.90
CA PHE A 188 -2.80 15.66 2.87
C PHE A 188 -2.50 17.16 2.91
N TRP A 189 -2.21 17.76 1.76
CA TRP A 189 -1.79 19.17 1.68
C TRP A 189 -2.90 20.16 2.02
N ARG A 190 -4.16 19.85 1.69
CA ARG A 190 -5.32 20.67 2.13
C ARG A 190 -5.42 20.71 3.65
N GLU A 191 -5.27 19.59 4.32
CA GLU A 191 -5.32 19.55 5.78
C GLU A 191 -4.11 20.22 6.41
N TRP A 192 -2.92 20.04 5.83
CA TRP A 192 -1.72 20.74 6.30
C TRP A 192 -1.90 22.25 6.20
N ALA A 193 -2.33 22.77 5.06
CA ALA A 193 -2.56 24.20 4.85
C ALA A 193 -3.56 24.74 5.86
N ARG A 194 -4.72 24.06 6.01
CA ARG A 194 -5.74 24.46 6.99
C ARG A 194 -5.18 24.61 8.41
N ARG A 195 -4.36 23.66 8.85
CA ARG A 195 -3.76 23.71 10.20
C ARG A 195 -2.70 24.78 10.36
N MET A 196 -2.03 25.16 9.26
CA MET A 196 -1.04 26.25 9.29
C MET A 196 -1.67 27.62 9.25
N GLU A 197 -2.87 27.76 8.66
CA GLU A 197 -3.63 29.02 8.63
C GLU A 197 -4.30 29.32 9.98
N ASP A 198 -4.65 28.29 10.76
CA ASP A 198 -5.30 28.43 12.07
C ASP A 198 -4.32 28.80 13.22
N GLN A 199 -3.02 29.02 12.94
CA GLN A 199 -2.00 29.42 13.91
C GLN A 199 -1.65 30.90 13.79
#